data_d82eba7c62ef0e7cfc7b7c70cb1bb6ed
#
_entry.id   d82eba7c62ef0e7cfc7b7c70cb1bb6ed
#
_cell.length_a   1.000
_cell.length_b   1.000
_cell.length_c   1.000
_cell.angle_alpha   90.00
_cell.angle_beta   90.00
_cell.angle_gamma   90.00
#
_symmetry.space_group_name_H-M   'P 1'
#
loop_
_entity.id
_entity.type
_entity.pdbx_description
1 polymer ?
#
loop_
_entity_poly.entity_id
_entity_poly.type
_entity_poly.pdbx_seq_one_letter_code
_entity_poly.pdbx_strand_id
1 'polypeptide(L)'
;ERYRSQIERGLGRSVAALLESGIDDAMGIPWEEAFRRHLIREVTDGALRSDIVALGQWWNEDSSVEIDAVGLAGRSSTPVLLGEAKWGRVENAASLLRSLQNKARALPTVADDPIYVVCARERLTDVPRSVQTLTAADVFDV
;
A
#
# COMPACT_ATOMS: atom_id res chain seq x y z
N GLU A 1 -17.26 -9.75 -2.19
CA GLU A 1 -16.08 -10.22 -2.30
C GLU A 1 -15.27 -9.77 -3.51
N ARG A 2 -15.80 -8.81 -4.25
CA ARG A 2 -15.13 -8.25 -5.40
C ARG A 2 -13.75 -7.69 -5.05
N TYR A 3 -13.64 -6.95 -3.94
CA TYR A 3 -12.36 -6.41 -3.49
C TYR A 3 -11.40 -7.51 -3.09
N ARG A 4 -11.90 -8.47 -2.34
CA ARG A 4 -11.06 -9.50 -1.77
C ARG A 4 -10.37 -10.32 -2.85
N SER A 5 -11.11 -10.68 -3.91
CA SER A 5 -10.55 -11.44 -5.02
C SER A 5 -9.41 -10.69 -5.71
N GLN A 6 -9.59 -9.39 -5.98
CA GLN A 6 -8.56 -8.59 -6.64
C GLN A 6 -7.35 -8.35 -5.74
N ILE A 7 -7.58 -8.16 -4.45
CA ILE A 7 -6.51 -7.93 -3.48
C ILE A 7 -5.68 -9.19 -3.28
N GLU A 8 -6.33 -10.34 -3.14
CA GLU A 8 -5.63 -11.61 -2.90
C GLU A 8 -4.70 -11.99 -4.04
N ARG A 9 -4.97 -11.59 -5.26
CA ARG A 9 -4.08 -11.83 -6.39
C ARG A 9 -2.70 -11.21 -6.20
N GLY A 10 -2.62 -10.08 -5.50
CA GLY A 10 -1.35 -9.42 -5.23
C GLY A 10 -0.52 -10.07 -4.13
N LEU A 11 -1.12 -10.93 -3.31
CA LEU A 11 -0.44 -11.51 -2.16
C LEU A 11 0.40 -12.74 -2.52
N GLY A 12 0.27 -13.27 -3.73
CA GLY A 12 0.95 -14.51 -4.13
C GLY A 12 2.43 -14.37 -4.47
N ARG A 13 2.91 -13.15 -4.63
CA ARG A 13 4.29 -12.94 -5.02
C ARG A 13 5.23 -12.99 -3.83
N SER A 14 6.39 -13.57 -4.01
CA SER A 14 7.33 -13.79 -2.91
C SER A 14 8.36 -12.67 -2.81
N VAL A 15 8.87 -12.47 -1.59
CA VAL A 15 9.98 -11.55 -1.36
C VAL A 15 11.26 -12.05 -2.04
N ALA A 16 11.39 -13.36 -2.31
CA ALA A 16 12.53 -13.89 -3.03
C ALA A 16 12.69 -13.25 -4.42
N ALA A 17 11.57 -12.96 -5.10
CA ALA A 17 11.63 -12.28 -6.40
C ALA A 17 12.28 -10.89 -6.29
N LEU A 18 12.06 -10.19 -5.19
CA LEU A 18 12.69 -8.91 -4.93
C LEU A 18 14.22 -9.06 -4.82
N LEU A 19 14.68 -10.07 -4.11
CA LEU A 19 16.10 -10.32 -3.93
C LEU A 19 16.79 -10.75 -5.23
N GLU A 20 16.08 -11.47 -6.07
CA GLU A 20 16.60 -11.98 -7.34
C GLU A 20 16.60 -10.94 -8.46
N SER A 21 15.76 -9.94 -8.38
CA SER A 21 15.53 -9.03 -9.50
C SER A 21 16.65 -8.02 -9.72
N GLY A 22 17.71 -8.05 -8.95
CA GLY A 22 18.76 -7.02 -9.04
C GLY A 22 18.14 -5.69 -8.69
N ILE A 23 18.78 -4.83 -8.13
CA ILE A 23 18.26 -3.90 -7.21
C ILE A 23 17.59 -2.67 -7.79
N ASP A 24 18.15 -1.99 -8.76
CA ASP A 24 17.64 -0.65 -9.04
C ASP A 24 16.66 -0.59 -10.21
N ASP A 25 16.89 -1.40 -11.24
CA ASP A 25 16.17 -1.21 -12.49
C ASP A 25 14.81 -1.89 -12.54
N ALA A 26 14.55 -2.84 -11.65
CA ALA A 26 13.32 -3.61 -11.66
C ALA A 26 12.50 -3.47 -10.38
N MET A 27 12.74 -2.41 -9.62
CA MET A 27 12.17 -2.30 -8.27
C MET A 27 10.70 -1.84 -8.21
N GLY A 28 10.12 -1.38 -9.31
CA GLY A 28 8.73 -0.89 -9.27
C GLY A 28 7.77 -1.89 -8.64
N ILE A 29 7.59 -3.05 -9.28
CA ILE A 29 6.65 -4.06 -8.78
C ILE A 29 7.17 -4.76 -7.52
N PRO A 30 8.43 -5.24 -7.46
CA PRO A 30 8.94 -5.83 -6.21
C PRO A 30 8.92 -4.88 -5.03
N TRP A 31 9.13 -3.58 -5.26
CA TRP A 31 9.06 -2.57 -4.22
C TRP A 31 7.64 -2.47 -3.63
N GLU A 32 6.65 -2.45 -4.49
CA GLU A 32 5.24 -2.41 -4.07
C GLU A 32 4.87 -3.66 -3.27
N GLU A 33 5.37 -4.83 -3.67
CA GLU A 33 5.15 -6.07 -2.94
C GLU A 33 5.80 -6.05 -1.56
N ALA A 34 7.03 -5.56 -1.48
CA ALA A 34 7.72 -5.43 -0.20
C ALA A 34 6.96 -4.50 0.74
N PHE A 35 6.44 -3.40 0.21
CA PHE A 35 5.60 -2.47 0.94
C PHE A 35 4.35 -3.17 1.49
N ARG A 36 3.63 -3.91 0.66
CA ARG A 36 2.43 -4.63 1.10
C ARG A 36 2.76 -5.67 2.17
N ARG A 37 3.85 -6.41 2.01
CA ARG A 37 4.27 -7.40 3.01
C ARG A 37 4.60 -6.76 4.34
N HIS A 38 5.24 -5.60 4.31
CA HIS A 38 5.52 -4.85 5.54
C HIS A 38 4.22 -4.45 6.24
N LEU A 39 3.25 -3.95 5.49
CA LEU A 39 1.96 -3.58 6.07
C LEU A 39 1.23 -4.79 6.66
N ILE A 40 1.30 -5.93 6.00
CA ILE A 40 0.71 -7.17 6.53
C ILE A 40 1.38 -7.55 7.85
N ARG A 41 2.69 -7.44 7.94
CA ARG A 41 3.40 -7.71 9.20
C ARG A 41 2.97 -6.74 10.29
N GLU A 42 2.79 -5.47 9.97
CA GLU A 42 2.34 -4.49 10.96
C GLU A 42 0.92 -4.77 11.46
N VAL A 43 0.04 -5.24 10.59
CA VAL A 43 -1.29 -5.69 11.00
C VAL A 43 -1.18 -6.90 11.94
N THR A 44 -0.37 -7.87 11.57
CA THR A 44 -0.17 -9.09 12.36
C THR A 44 0.43 -8.78 13.73
N ASP A 45 1.38 -7.85 13.77
CA ASP A 45 2.09 -7.48 14.99
C ASP A 45 1.32 -6.49 15.87
N GLY A 46 0.16 -6.03 15.41
CA GLY A 46 -0.68 -5.11 16.18
C GLY A 46 -0.30 -3.64 16.05
N ALA A 47 0.62 -3.29 15.16
CA ALA A 47 1.02 -1.89 14.94
C ALA A 47 -0.03 -1.13 14.11
N LEU A 48 -0.82 -1.84 13.32
CA LEU A 48 -1.96 -1.30 12.59
C LEU A 48 -3.25 -1.95 13.09
N ARG A 49 -4.40 -1.48 12.57
CA ARG A 49 -5.71 -1.98 12.97
C ARG A 49 -5.77 -3.51 12.88
N SER A 50 -6.17 -4.13 13.97
CA SER A 50 -6.27 -5.60 14.04
C SER A 50 -7.48 -6.16 13.31
N ASP A 51 -8.46 -5.32 12.94
CA ASP A 51 -9.64 -5.75 12.20
C ASP A 51 -9.44 -5.84 10.69
N ILE A 52 -8.24 -5.52 10.20
CA ILE A 52 -7.91 -5.72 8.78
C ILE A 52 -7.77 -7.21 8.52
N VAL A 53 -8.60 -7.74 7.63
CA VAL A 53 -8.67 -9.17 7.32
C VAL A 53 -8.05 -9.54 5.98
N ALA A 54 -7.78 -8.55 5.14
CA ALA A 54 -7.11 -8.75 3.85
C ALA A 54 -6.39 -7.48 3.46
N LEU A 55 -5.25 -7.61 2.80
CA LEU A 55 -4.49 -6.46 2.32
C LEU A 55 -3.78 -6.88 1.03
N GLY A 56 -3.90 -6.07 -0.01
CA GLY A 56 -3.27 -6.34 -1.29
C GLY A 56 -3.45 -5.20 -2.25
N GLN A 57 -3.01 -5.40 -3.49
CA GLN A 57 -3.17 -4.43 -4.56
C GLN A 57 -4.61 -4.43 -5.06
N TRP A 58 -5.11 -3.26 -5.45
CA TRP A 58 -6.43 -3.12 -6.06
C TRP A 58 -6.33 -2.38 -7.39
N TRP A 59 -7.18 -2.77 -8.34
CA TRP A 59 -7.36 -2.06 -9.60
C TRP A 59 -8.82 -2.15 -10.03
N ASN A 60 -9.28 -1.15 -10.80
CA ASN A 60 -10.62 -1.15 -11.36
C ASN A 60 -10.69 -2.03 -12.63
N GLU A 61 -11.90 -2.15 -13.21
CA GLU A 61 -12.13 -3.10 -14.30
C GLU A 61 -11.23 -2.90 -15.52
N ASP A 62 -10.99 -1.65 -15.90
CA ASP A 62 -10.16 -1.35 -17.06
C ASP A 62 -8.71 -1.07 -16.71
N SER A 63 -8.34 -1.25 -15.44
CA SER A 63 -6.99 -1.00 -14.91
C SER A 63 -6.49 0.43 -15.10
N SER A 64 -7.40 1.38 -15.27
CA SER A 64 -7.04 2.80 -15.37
C SER A 64 -6.67 3.39 -14.01
N VAL A 65 -7.13 2.78 -12.92
CA VAL A 65 -6.81 3.18 -11.55
C VAL A 65 -6.26 1.98 -10.81
N GLU A 66 -5.09 2.15 -10.22
CA GLU A 66 -4.44 1.13 -9.39
C GLU A 66 -4.05 1.75 -8.05
N ILE A 67 -4.27 1.01 -6.97
CA ILE A 67 -3.84 1.38 -5.63
C ILE A 67 -2.89 0.30 -5.14
N ASP A 68 -1.70 0.68 -4.71
CA ASP A 68 -0.64 -0.28 -4.37
C ASP A 68 -1.01 -1.14 -3.16
N ALA A 69 -1.72 -0.58 -2.19
CA ALA A 69 -2.17 -1.33 -1.03
C ALA A 69 -3.56 -0.86 -0.61
N VAL A 70 -4.47 -1.81 -0.45
CA VAL A 70 -5.80 -1.59 0.13
C VAL A 70 -5.99 -2.61 1.23
N GLY A 71 -6.27 -2.15 2.44
CA GLY A 71 -6.60 -3.01 3.57
C GLY A 71 -8.10 -3.02 3.79
N LEU A 72 -8.67 -4.22 3.92
CA LEU A 72 -10.10 -4.44 4.11
C LEU A 72 -10.36 -4.87 5.54
N ALA A 73 -11.38 -4.31 6.16
CA ALA A 73 -11.74 -4.63 7.52
C ALA A 73 -13.14 -5.20 7.63
N GLY A 74 -13.30 -6.11 8.58
CA GLY A 74 -14.58 -6.64 8.97
C GLY A 74 -15.22 -7.57 7.95
N ARG A 75 -16.45 -7.98 8.25
CA ARG A 75 -17.21 -8.89 7.39
C ARG A 75 -17.62 -8.24 6.08
N SER A 76 -17.86 -6.95 6.10
CA SER A 76 -18.26 -6.20 4.90
C SER A 76 -17.08 -5.91 3.97
N SER A 77 -15.86 -6.25 4.36
CA SER A 77 -14.65 -6.00 3.58
C SER A 77 -14.55 -4.53 3.17
N THR A 78 -14.70 -3.64 4.14
CA THR A 78 -14.64 -2.20 3.90
C THR A 78 -13.19 -1.73 3.79
N PRO A 79 -12.82 -1.00 2.74
CA PRO A 79 -11.49 -0.41 2.66
C PRO A 79 -11.26 0.60 3.79
N VAL A 80 -10.27 0.33 4.63
CA VAL A 80 -9.92 1.17 5.79
C VAL A 80 -8.48 1.64 5.75
N LEU A 81 -7.69 1.12 4.81
CA LEU A 81 -6.29 1.53 4.62
C LEU A 81 -6.02 1.62 3.12
N LEU A 82 -5.37 2.70 2.72
CA LEU A 82 -4.95 2.94 1.34
C LEU A 82 -3.49 3.34 1.35
N GLY A 83 -2.69 2.70 0.52
CA GLY A 83 -1.26 2.95 0.50
C GLY A 83 -0.70 3.08 -0.90
N GLU A 84 0.34 3.90 -1.03
CA GLU A 84 1.08 4.06 -2.27
C GLU A 84 2.57 4.11 -2.00
N ALA A 85 3.33 3.35 -2.78
CA ALA A 85 4.77 3.28 -2.67
C ALA A 85 5.43 3.70 -3.97
N LYS A 86 6.41 4.61 -3.89
CA LYS A 86 7.21 5.05 -5.02
C LYS A 86 8.68 4.75 -4.75
N TRP A 87 9.39 4.30 -5.77
CA TRP A 87 10.82 3.98 -5.63
C TRP A 87 11.71 5.22 -5.77
N GLY A 88 11.17 6.40 -5.89
CA GLY A 88 11.95 7.64 -5.89
C GLY A 88 12.68 7.84 -4.56
N ARG A 89 13.87 8.41 -4.63
CA ARG A 89 14.67 8.68 -3.41
C ARG A 89 13.92 9.60 -2.47
N VAL A 90 13.37 10.67 -3.00
CA VAL A 90 12.60 11.66 -2.24
C VAL A 90 11.26 11.85 -2.93
N GLU A 91 10.18 11.70 -2.18
CA GLU A 91 8.82 11.88 -2.69
C GLU A 91 8.08 12.91 -1.84
N ASN A 92 7.12 13.58 -2.44
CA ASN A 92 6.29 14.55 -1.75
C ASN A 92 5.05 13.84 -1.18
N ALA A 93 4.99 13.74 0.14
CA ALA A 93 3.90 13.00 0.81
C ALA A 93 2.53 13.63 0.56
N ALA A 94 2.44 14.95 0.51
CA ALA A 94 1.16 15.63 0.24
C ALA A 94 0.66 15.30 -1.16
N SER A 95 1.55 15.23 -2.15
CA SER A 95 1.20 14.84 -3.52
C SER A 95 0.72 13.40 -3.60
N LEU A 96 1.42 12.49 -2.92
CA LEU A 96 1.02 11.08 -2.88
C LEU A 96 -0.33 10.93 -2.19
N LEU A 97 -0.57 11.66 -1.12
CA LEU A 97 -1.87 11.64 -0.44
C LEU A 97 -2.99 12.11 -1.37
N ARG A 98 -2.79 13.19 -2.11
CA ARG A 98 -3.79 13.67 -3.07
C ARG A 98 -4.08 12.63 -4.13
N SER A 99 -3.04 11.97 -4.63
CA SER A 99 -3.19 10.88 -5.58
C SER A 99 -4.05 9.75 -5.00
N LEU A 100 -3.76 9.32 -3.78
CA LEU A 100 -4.55 8.29 -3.11
C LEU A 100 -6.00 8.71 -2.90
N GLN A 101 -6.22 9.94 -2.48
CA GLN A 101 -7.58 10.45 -2.28
C GLN A 101 -8.37 10.46 -3.60
N ASN A 102 -7.71 10.82 -4.70
CA ASN A 102 -8.35 10.77 -6.01
C ASN A 102 -8.66 9.34 -6.44
N LYS A 103 -7.72 8.43 -6.23
CA LYS A 103 -7.92 7.01 -6.56
C LYS A 103 -9.00 6.37 -5.69
N ALA A 104 -9.14 6.82 -4.45
CA ALA A 104 -10.16 6.29 -3.54
C ALA A 104 -11.57 6.49 -4.09
N ARG A 105 -11.79 7.49 -4.92
CA ARG A 105 -13.10 7.73 -5.55
C ARG A 105 -13.52 6.60 -6.50
N ALA A 106 -12.57 5.82 -6.99
CA ALA A 106 -12.85 4.68 -7.86
C ALA A 106 -13.30 3.45 -7.06
N LEU A 107 -13.06 3.42 -5.76
CA LEU A 107 -13.52 2.33 -4.91
C LEU A 107 -15.04 2.41 -4.74
N PRO A 108 -15.77 1.27 -4.87
CA PRO A 108 -17.22 1.26 -4.65
C PRO A 108 -17.61 1.74 -3.24
N THR A 109 -16.80 1.43 -2.24
CA THR A 109 -16.97 1.94 -0.88
C THR A 109 -15.59 2.22 -0.26
N VAL A 110 -15.58 3.07 0.74
CA VAL A 110 -14.38 3.35 1.54
C VAL A 110 -14.83 3.86 2.90
N ALA A 111 -14.08 3.60 3.94
CA ALA A 111 -14.38 4.10 5.28
C ALA A 111 -14.33 5.62 5.32
N ASP A 112 -15.04 6.23 6.27
CA ASP A 112 -15.10 7.69 6.41
C ASP A 112 -13.75 8.30 6.73
N ASP A 113 -12.92 7.57 7.49
CA ASP A 113 -11.61 8.06 7.92
C ASP A 113 -10.57 6.95 7.71
N PRO A 114 -10.20 6.67 6.45
CA PRO A 114 -9.24 5.61 6.18
C PRO A 114 -7.84 6.02 6.60
N ILE A 115 -7.02 5.01 6.90
CA ILE A 115 -5.58 5.20 7.12
C ILE A 115 -4.90 5.37 5.76
N TYR A 116 -4.14 6.44 5.59
CA TYR A 116 -3.32 6.64 4.39
C TYR A 116 -1.86 6.39 4.73
N VAL A 117 -1.19 5.58 3.92
CA VAL A 117 0.24 5.26 4.08
C VAL A 117 0.96 5.55 2.77
N VAL A 118 2.02 6.32 2.84
CA VAL A 118 2.86 6.61 1.67
C VAL A 118 4.30 6.21 1.94
N CYS A 119 4.99 5.75 0.92
CA CYS A 119 6.31 5.17 1.07
C CYS A 119 7.24 5.68 -0.04
N ALA A 120 8.46 6.03 0.34
CA ALA A 120 9.53 6.40 -0.58
C ALA A 120 10.80 5.65 -0.20
N ARG A 121 11.81 5.67 -1.08
CA ARG A 121 13.05 4.94 -0.82
C ARG A 121 13.83 5.52 0.35
N GLU A 122 14.04 6.82 0.38
CA GLU A 122 14.88 7.44 1.41
C GLU A 122 14.13 8.42 2.29
N ARG A 123 13.29 9.30 1.71
CA ARG A 123 12.70 10.38 2.47
C ARG A 123 11.39 10.87 1.83
N LEU A 124 10.50 11.33 2.69
CA LEU A 124 9.25 11.99 2.29
C LEU A 124 9.26 13.43 2.79
N THR A 125 8.79 14.35 1.95
CA THR A 125 8.66 15.78 2.27
C THR A 125 7.20 16.16 2.38
N ASP A 126 6.91 17.33 2.96
CA ASP A 126 5.57 17.89 3.08
C ASP A 126 4.55 16.89 3.63
N VAL A 127 4.89 16.29 4.78
CA VAL A 127 4.10 15.21 5.37
C VAL A 127 2.89 15.79 6.11
N PRO A 128 1.65 15.53 5.63
CA PRO A 128 0.45 15.91 6.38
C PRO A 128 0.31 15.08 7.67
N ARG A 129 -0.40 15.63 8.66
CA ARG A 129 -0.60 14.93 9.94
C ARG A 129 -1.38 13.64 9.80
N SER A 130 -2.26 13.57 8.80
CA SER A 130 -3.16 12.43 8.61
C SER A 130 -2.52 11.28 7.85
N VAL A 131 -1.23 11.36 7.50
CA VAL A 131 -0.56 10.37 6.67
C VAL A 131 0.52 9.67 7.48
N GLN A 132 0.60 8.35 7.34
CA GLN A 132 1.73 7.57 7.84
C GLN A 132 2.77 7.44 6.73
N THR A 133 4.04 7.52 7.10
CA THR A 133 5.14 7.48 6.14
C THR A 133 6.05 6.30 6.43
N LEU A 134 6.57 5.69 5.36
CA LEU A 134 7.54 4.60 5.44
C LEU A 134 8.66 4.86 4.45
N THR A 135 9.83 4.32 4.75
CA THR A 135 10.97 4.32 3.84
C THR A 135 11.50 2.90 3.66
N ALA A 136 12.48 2.72 2.78
CA ALA A 136 13.10 1.42 2.58
C ALA A 136 13.69 0.85 3.88
N ALA A 137 14.20 1.71 4.75
CA ALA A 137 14.70 1.26 6.05
C ALA A 137 13.60 0.59 6.87
N ASP A 138 12.40 1.15 6.85
CA ASP A 138 11.25 0.56 7.55
C ASP A 138 10.80 -0.75 6.89
N VAL A 139 10.68 -0.73 5.58
CA VAL A 139 10.14 -1.86 4.80
C VAL A 139 11.07 -3.09 4.88
N PHE A 140 12.38 -2.86 4.80
CA PHE A 140 13.37 -3.94 4.81
C PHE A 140 13.98 -4.19 6.18
N ASP A 141 13.54 -3.46 7.18
CA ASP A 141 13.96 -3.64 8.57
C ASP A 141 15.49 -3.52 8.72
N VAL A 142 16.03 -2.46 8.17
CA VAL A 142 17.46 -2.16 8.28
C VAL A 142 17.75 -0.94 9.12
#